data_63253bb20a7f2d2d2b146395a64e9ef6
#
_entry.id   63253bb20a7f2d2d2b146395a64e9ef6
#
_cell.length_a   1.000
_cell.length_b   1.000
_cell.length_c   1.000
_cell.angle_alpha   90.00
_cell.angle_beta   90.00
_cell.angle_gamma   90.00
#
_symmetry.space_group_name_H-M   'P 1'
#
loop_
_entity.id
_entity.type
_entity.pdbx_description
1 polymer ?
#
loop_
_entity_poly.entity_id
_entity_poly.type
_entity_poly.pdbx_seq_one_letter_code
_entity_poly.pdbx_strand_id
1 'polypeptide(L)'
;SAASDVYKRQMMDQYGIHFIHASDEWYILAGKDLPMEESYDGYLQLENGVGMLRLLGEEVKEAVAGRAGDDRRIKAVSATGALAAPFIKKYMEMIHEKFPNVEVDVISIRNEFFGETITVSGLITGQDLIRQLSGRDLGEKLLLPCNMLKNEEDVFLDDISVEELSRKLNVEIVIVDEGGSDLVSAVLDQIEHKKPVSYTHLRAHE
;
A
#
# COMPACT_ATOMS: atom_id res chain seq x y z
N SER A 1 9.81 1.44 25.00
CA SER A 1 10.65 1.67 26.21
C SER A 1 10.82 0.36 26.96
N ALA A 2 11.88 0.22 27.79
CA ALA A 2 12.13 -0.99 28.57
C ALA A 2 10.90 -1.42 29.43
N ALA A 3 10.12 -0.47 29.92
CA ALA A 3 8.89 -0.75 30.67
C ALA A 3 7.81 -1.42 29.80
N SER A 4 7.63 -0.96 28.57
CA SER A 4 6.67 -1.56 27.64
C SER A 4 7.06 -2.99 27.23
N ASP A 5 8.37 -3.27 27.14
CA ASP A 5 8.86 -4.61 26.84
C ASP A 5 8.68 -5.59 28.00
N VAL A 6 8.75 -5.11 29.24
CA VAL A 6 8.45 -5.90 30.44
C VAL A 6 6.97 -6.27 30.49
N TYR A 7 6.06 -5.31 30.25
CA TYR A 7 4.62 -5.58 30.21
C TYR A 7 4.23 -6.55 29.09
N LYS A 8 4.82 -6.41 27.91
CA LYS A 8 4.59 -7.33 26.78
C LYS A 8 4.94 -8.77 27.17
N ARG A 9 6.11 -8.99 27.80
CA ARG A 9 6.53 -10.32 28.25
C ARG A 9 5.61 -10.87 29.33
N GLN A 10 5.26 -10.07 30.35
CA GLN A 10 4.37 -10.50 31.41
C GLN A 10 3.00 -10.93 30.90
N MET A 11 2.44 -10.19 29.94
CA MET A 11 1.16 -10.54 29.33
C MET A 11 1.27 -11.81 28.47
N MET A 12 2.35 -11.95 27.70
CA MET A 12 2.61 -13.16 26.93
C MET A 12 2.77 -14.38 27.85
N ASP A 13 3.53 -14.26 28.93
CA ASP A 13 3.75 -15.34 29.90
C ASP A 13 2.46 -15.74 30.63
N GLN A 14 1.58 -14.77 30.89
CA GLN A 14 0.35 -14.99 31.66
C GLN A 14 -0.83 -15.48 30.81
N TYR A 15 -0.97 -14.98 29.58
CA TYR A 15 -2.16 -15.18 28.74
C TYR A 15 -1.87 -15.86 27.40
N GLY A 16 -0.60 -16.02 27.00
CA GLY A 16 -0.20 -16.64 25.74
C GLY A 16 -0.54 -15.81 24.49
N ILE A 17 -0.82 -14.51 24.65
CA ILE A 17 -1.16 -13.59 23.56
C ILE A 17 -0.38 -12.28 23.68
N HIS A 18 -0.19 -11.59 22.56
CA HIS A 18 0.42 -10.27 22.51
C HIS A 18 -0.64 -9.19 22.72
N PHE A 19 -0.71 -8.67 23.94
CA PHE A 19 -1.71 -7.67 24.35
C PHE A 19 -1.43 -6.25 23.82
N ILE A 20 -0.18 -5.95 23.46
CA ILE A 20 0.27 -4.63 23.05
C ILE A 20 1.05 -4.77 21.74
N HIS A 21 0.49 -4.22 20.68
CA HIS A 21 1.14 -4.10 19.39
C HIS A 21 1.54 -2.64 19.16
N ALA A 22 2.73 -2.44 18.59
CA ALA A 22 3.12 -1.14 18.06
C ALA A 22 2.77 -1.12 16.56
N SER A 23 2.34 0.03 16.04
CA SER A 23 2.14 0.19 14.61
C SER A 23 3.46 0.04 13.84
N ASP A 24 3.39 -0.32 12.58
CA ASP A 24 4.53 -0.50 11.69
C ASP A 24 5.41 0.76 11.65
N GLU A 25 4.81 1.94 11.72
CA GLU A 25 5.50 3.22 11.76
C GLU A 25 6.56 3.29 12.87
N TRP A 26 6.25 2.81 14.07
CA TRP A 26 7.20 2.86 15.20
C TRP A 26 8.42 1.97 14.98
N TYR A 27 8.26 0.81 14.32
CA TYR A 27 9.38 -0.05 13.97
C TYR A 27 10.26 0.62 12.91
N ILE A 28 9.62 1.21 11.90
CA ILE A 28 10.33 1.90 10.80
C ILE A 28 11.11 3.12 11.32
N LEU A 29 10.47 3.98 12.11
CA LEU A 29 11.12 5.14 12.71
C LEU A 29 12.26 4.77 13.67
N ALA A 30 12.16 3.61 14.32
CA ALA A 30 13.21 3.07 15.18
C ALA A 30 14.33 2.36 14.41
N GLY A 31 14.24 2.26 13.08
CA GLY A 31 15.18 1.51 12.23
C GLY A 31 15.20 0.01 12.54
N LYS A 32 14.07 -0.54 12.99
CA LYS A 32 13.91 -1.96 13.32
C LYS A 32 13.09 -2.67 12.23
N ASP A 33 13.41 -3.94 12.03
CA ASP A 33 12.58 -4.81 11.20
C ASP A 33 11.17 -4.96 11.79
N LEU A 34 10.18 -5.11 10.89
CA LEU A 34 8.83 -5.46 11.30
C LEU A 34 8.83 -6.85 11.95
N PRO A 35 8.03 -7.05 13.02
CA PRO A 35 7.86 -8.37 13.61
C PRO A 35 7.47 -9.44 12.59
N MET A 36 7.75 -10.68 12.93
CA MET A 36 7.28 -11.82 12.13
C MET A 36 5.76 -11.99 12.28
N GLU A 37 5.14 -12.67 11.33
CA GLU A 37 3.69 -12.86 11.24
C GLU A 37 3.07 -13.36 12.56
N GLU A 38 3.71 -14.31 13.20
CA GLU A 38 3.23 -14.93 14.44
C GLU A 38 3.08 -13.93 15.61
N SER A 39 3.75 -12.77 15.51
CA SER A 39 3.70 -11.73 16.54
C SER A 39 2.45 -10.85 16.47
N TYR A 40 1.62 -11.01 15.42
CA TYR A 40 0.44 -10.17 15.22
C TYR A 40 -0.88 -10.83 15.62
N ASP A 41 -0.85 -12.09 16.11
CA ASP A 41 -2.02 -12.83 16.62
C ASP A 41 -3.23 -12.80 15.65
N GLY A 42 -2.96 -12.95 14.35
CA GLY A 42 -3.99 -12.91 13.31
C GLY A 42 -4.40 -11.52 12.85
N TYR A 43 -3.53 -10.51 13.04
CA TYR A 43 -3.71 -9.15 12.50
C TYR A 43 -4.96 -8.42 13.00
N LEU A 44 -5.25 -8.51 14.29
CA LEU A 44 -6.46 -7.96 14.91
C LEU A 44 -6.56 -6.42 14.88
N GLN A 45 -5.49 -5.71 14.54
CA GLN A 45 -5.40 -4.24 14.61
C GLN A 45 -4.88 -3.60 13.31
N LEU A 46 -5.18 -4.18 12.17
CA LEU A 46 -4.77 -3.64 10.86
C LEU A 46 -5.19 -2.18 10.66
N GLU A 47 -6.41 -1.83 11.05
CA GLU A 47 -6.94 -0.46 10.94
C GLU A 47 -6.10 0.57 11.70
N ASN A 48 -5.34 0.13 12.71
CA ASN A 48 -4.43 0.96 13.49
C ASN A 48 -2.99 0.95 12.94
N GLY A 49 -2.77 0.42 11.73
CA GLY A 49 -1.45 0.33 11.10
C GLY A 49 -0.53 -0.71 11.75
N VAL A 50 -1.10 -1.74 12.38
CA VAL A 50 -0.34 -2.82 13.03
C VAL A 50 -0.26 -4.02 12.10
N GLY A 51 0.91 -4.30 11.57
CA GLY A 51 1.18 -5.46 10.71
C GLY A 51 0.70 -5.33 9.27
N MET A 52 0.23 -4.15 8.84
CA MET A 52 -0.26 -3.93 7.46
C MET A 52 0.81 -4.26 6.42
N LEU A 53 2.02 -3.74 6.61
CA LEU A 53 3.10 -3.98 5.67
C LEU A 53 3.59 -5.43 5.70
N ARG A 54 3.58 -6.08 6.87
CA ARG A 54 3.91 -7.50 6.95
C ARG A 54 2.90 -8.34 6.20
N LEU A 55 1.61 -8.16 6.46
CA LEU A 55 0.52 -8.89 5.79
C LEU A 55 0.57 -8.69 4.28
N LEU A 56 0.66 -7.43 3.84
CA LEU A 56 0.80 -7.11 2.41
C LEU A 56 1.96 -7.87 1.75
N GLY A 57 3.11 -7.97 2.43
CA GLY A 57 4.28 -8.68 1.92
C GLY A 57 4.08 -10.20 1.81
N GLU A 58 3.44 -10.83 2.81
CA GLU A 58 3.12 -12.26 2.74
C GLU A 58 2.08 -12.56 1.64
N GLU A 59 1.06 -11.73 1.51
CA GLU A 59 0.06 -11.86 0.43
C GLU A 59 0.67 -11.65 -0.97
N VAL A 60 1.58 -10.70 -1.14
CA VAL A 60 2.32 -10.52 -2.41
C VAL A 60 3.12 -11.77 -2.74
N LYS A 61 3.84 -12.32 -1.76
CA LYS A 61 4.63 -13.54 -1.91
C LYS A 61 3.78 -14.73 -2.35
N GLU A 62 2.61 -14.91 -1.72
CA GLU A 62 1.66 -15.96 -2.07
C GLU A 62 1.09 -15.75 -3.48
N ALA A 63 0.64 -14.53 -3.79
CA ALA A 63 0.08 -14.18 -5.08
C ALA A 63 1.09 -14.37 -6.23
N VAL A 64 2.36 -13.99 -6.00
CA VAL A 64 3.45 -14.22 -6.97
C VAL A 64 3.74 -15.71 -7.10
N ALA A 65 3.79 -16.47 -5.99
CA ALA A 65 4.05 -17.91 -6.02
C ALA A 65 2.98 -18.66 -6.81
N GLY A 66 1.73 -18.29 -6.68
CA GLY A 66 0.57 -18.91 -7.35
C GLY A 66 0.48 -18.65 -8.85
N ARG A 67 1.26 -17.72 -9.41
CA ARG A 67 1.22 -17.38 -10.85
C ARG A 67 2.32 -18.10 -11.61
N ALA A 68 2.07 -18.48 -12.87
CA ALA A 68 3.12 -18.93 -13.78
C ALA A 68 3.91 -17.71 -14.29
N GLY A 69 5.24 -17.80 -14.29
CA GLY A 69 6.09 -16.78 -14.92
C GLY A 69 5.92 -16.76 -16.43
N ASP A 70 6.05 -15.60 -17.04
CA ASP A 70 5.99 -15.40 -18.49
C ASP A 70 6.90 -14.24 -18.93
N ASP A 71 6.93 -13.97 -20.25
CA ASP A 71 7.78 -12.96 -20.89
C ASP A 71 7.07 -11.62 -21.09
N ARG A 72 5.97 -11.36 -20.37
CA ARG A 72 5.24 -10.08 -20.48
C ARG A 72 6.16 -8.90 -20.20
N ARG A 73 5.95 -7.83 -20.90
CA ARG A 73 6.71 -6.59 -20.72
C ARG A 73 5.77 -5.53 -20.18
N ILE A 74 6.10 -4.99 -19.03
CA ILE A 74 5.35 -3.92 -18.39
C ILE A 74 6.35 -2.93 -17.83
N LYS A 75 6.12 -1.65 -18.11
CA LYS A 75 6.83 -0.55 -17.46
C LYS A 75 5.81 0.32 -16.74
N ALA A 76 5.91 0.41 -15.44
CA ALA A 76 4.96 1.14 -14.61
C ALA A 76 5.68 1.90 -13.48
N VAL A 77 4.94 2.79 -12.84
CA VAL A 77 5.38 3.47 -11.62
C VAL A 77 4.37 3.20 -10.51
N SER A 78 4.87 2.94 -9.30
CA SER A 78 4.06 2.93 -8.08
C SER A 78 4.43 4.15 -7.24
N ALA A 79 3.47 5.01 -6.93
CA ALA A 79 3.71 6.16 -6.05
C ALA A 79 3.03 5.96 -4.70
N THR A 80 3.76 6.24 -3.62
CA THR A 80 3.28 6.00 -2.26
C THR A 80 3.97 6.96 -1.28
N GLY A 81 3.52 6.98 -0.03
CA GLY A 81 4.15 7.77 1.04
C GLY A 81 5.55 7.27 1.41
N ALA A 82 6.34 8.12 2.03
CA ALA A 82 7.74 7.85 2.35
C ALA A 82 7.92 6.63 3.27
N LEU A 83 6.96 6.39 4.16
CA LEU A 83 6.99 5.27 5.09
C LEU A 83 6.88 3.91 4.38
N ALA A 84 5.97 3.79 3.43
CA ALA A 84 5.68 2.55 2.73
C ALA A 84 6.65 2.27 1.57
N ALA A 85 7.23 3.30 0.95
CA ALA A 85 8.02 3.19 -0.26
C ALA A 85 9.13 2.11 -0.21
N PRO A 86 9.94 1.96 0.87
CA PRO A 86 10.96 0.93 0.93
C PRO A 86 10.39 -0.51 0.89
N PHE A 87 9.19 -0.71 1.44
CA PHE A 87 8.52 -2.02 1.46
C PHE A 87 7.91 -2.32 0.10
N ILE A 88 7.19 -1.36 -0.47
CA ILE A 88 6.64 -1.50 -1.83
C ILE A 88 7.75 -1.82 -2.84
N LYS A 89 8.93 -1.19 -2.69
CA LYS A 89 10.08 -1.51 -3.54
C LYS A 89 10.50 -2.98 -3.43
N LYS A 90 10.59 -3.52 -2.22
CA LYS A 90 10.89 -4.95 -2.00
C LYS A 90 9.83 -5.86 -2.65
N TYR A 91 8.56 -5.47 -2.59
CA TYR A 91 7.48 -6.25 -3.20
C TYR A 91 7.55 -6.21 -4.73
N MET A 92 7.93 -5.07 -5.32
CA MET A 92 8.18 -4.99 -6.76
C MET A 92 9.39 -5.83 -7.19
N GLU A 93 10.44 -5.88 -6.38
CA GLU A 93 11.60 -6.76 -6.59
C GLU A 93 11.18 -8.26 -6.60
N MET A 94 10.29 -8.68 -5.69
CA MET A 94 9.75 -10.05 -5.68
C MET A 94 8.95 -10.38 -6.95
N ILE A 95 8.19 -9.42 -7.48
CA ILE A 95 7.47 -9.57 -8.75
C ILE A 95 8.48 -9.68 -9.90
N HIS A 96 9.47 -8.80 -9.94
CA HIS A 96 10.51 -8.77 -10.97
C HIS A 96 11.32 -10.06 -11.03
N GLU A 97 11.65 -10.67 -9.88
CA GLU A 97 12.37 -11.97 -9.84
C GLU A 97 11.64 -13.08 -10.63
N LYS A 98 10.32 -13.06 -10.63
CA LYS A 98 9.48 -14.04 -11.35
C LYS A 98 9.11 -13.60 -12.75
N PHE A 99 9.01 -12.30 -12.98
CA PHE A 99 8.64 -11.66 -14.24
C PHE A 99 9.73 -10.66 -14.66
N PRO A 100 10.85 -11.12 -15.24
CA PRO A 100 12.06 -10.30 -15.42
C PRO A 100 11.90 -9.09 -16.36
N ASN A 101 10.86 -9.10 -17.20
CA ASN A 101 10.54 -8.00 -18.11
C ASN A 101 9.46 -7.05 -17.55
N VAL A 102 9.07 -7.22 -16.29
CA VAL A 102 8.17 -6.31 -15.56
C VAL A 102 9.04 -5.38 -14.72
N GLU A 103 9.01 -4.10 -15.06
CA GLU A 103 9.76 -3.04 -14.39
C GLU A 103 8.78 -2.08 -13.74
N VAL A 104 8.84 -1.97 -12.40
CA VAL A 104 8.02 -1.02 -11.65
C VAL A 104 8.92 -0.14 -10.79
N ASP A 105 9.04 1.12 -11.17
CA ASP A 105 9.72 2.11 -10.35
C ASP A 105 8.83 2.54 -9.18
N VAL A 106 9.40 2.62 -7.98
CA VAL A 106 8.68 3.08 -6.79
C VAL A 106 9.13 4.49 -6.44
N ILE A 107 8.20 5.43 -6.47
CA ILE A 107 8.44 6.84 -6.16
C ILE A 107 7.81 7.17 -4.80
N SER A 108 8.65 7.61 -3.88
CA SER A 108 8.22 8.19 -2.61
C SER A 108 7.74 9.62 -2.82
N ILE A 109 6.48 9.91 -2.47
CA ILE A 109 5.88 11.24 -2.56
C ILE A 109 5.98 11.93 -1.20
N ARG A 110 6.52 13.14 -1.19
CA ARG A 110 6.53 14.00 0.01
C ARG A 110 5.17 14.67 0.15
N ASN A 111 4.67 14.73 1.36
CA ASN A 111 3.47 15.48 1.66
C ASN A 111 3.81 16.96 1.82
N GLU A 112 3.64 17.76 0.77
CA GLU A 112 3.86 19.20 0.81
C GLU A 112 2.60 19.96 1.22
N PHE A 113 1.42 19.35 1.04
CA PHE A 113 0.13 19.96 1.33
C PHE A 113 -0.14 20.05 2.84
N PHE A 114 0.00 18.95 3.57
CA PHE A 114 -0.22 18.91 5.02
C PHE A 114 1.06 19.03 5.85
N GLY A 115 2.22 18.88 5.22
CA GLY A 115 3.53 19.02 5.86
C GLY A 115 4.44 17.81 5.66
N GLU A 116 5.72 18.06 5.43
CA GLU A 116 6.74 17.04 5.09
C GLU A 116 7.01 16.00 6.20
N THR A 117 6.59 16.29 7.43
CA THR A 117 6.69 15.34 8.55
C THR A 117 5.65 14.21 8.46
N ILE A 118 4.64 14.38 7.59
CA ILE A 118 3.62 13.36 7.34
C ILE A 118 4.14 12.41 6.26
N THR A 119 4.28 11.14 6.61
CA THR A 119 4.93 10.13 5.78
C THR A 119 4.01 9.03 5.27
N VAL A 120 2.76 9.03 5.74
CA VAL A 120 1.75 8.02 5.37
C VAL A 120 1.15 8.30 4.00
N SER A 121 0.82 7.24 3.26
CA SER A 121 0.25 7.33 1.91
C SER A 121 -1.13 7.99 1.91
N GLY A 122 -1.98 7.68 2.89
CA GLY A 122 -3.37 8.13 2.94
C GLY A 122 -3.58 9.63 3.09
N LEU A 123 -2.53 10.42 3.31
CA LEU A 123 -2.60 11.88 3.37
C LEU A 123 -1.89 12.56 2.18
N ILE A 124 -1.43 11.82 1.18
CA ILE A 124 -0.89 12.37 -0.07
C ILE A 124 -2.05 12.90 -0.90
N THR A 125 -1.89 14.10 -1.43
CA THR A 125 -2.91 14.78 -2.23
C THR A 125 -2.65 14.67 -3.74
N GLY A 126 -3.68 14.95 -4.54
CA GLY A 126 -3.56 15.02 -5.99
C GLY A 126 -2.54 16.09 -6.42
N GLN A 127 -2.46 17.22 -5.69
CA GLN A 127 -1.47 18.27 -5.95
C GLN A 127 -0.05 17.80 -5.68
N ASP A 128 0.19 17.03 -4.62
CA ASP A 128 1.52 16.48 -4.32
C ASP A 128 1.97 15.54 -5.43
N LEU A 129 1.07 14.69 -5.92
CA LEU A 129 1.33 13.79 -7.05
C LEU A 129 1.64 14.57 -8.33
N ILE A 130 0.82 15.56 -8.70
CA ILE A 130 1.04 16.38 -9.89
C ILE A 130 2.39 17.08 -9.84
N ARG A 131 2.72 17.73 -8.73
CA ARG A 131 3.97 18.48 -8.61
C ARG A 131 5.21 17.61 -8.74
N GLN A 132 5.19 16.42 -8.14
CA GLN A 132 6.37 15.57 -8.04
C GLN A 132 6.51 14.57 -9.18
N LEU A 133 5.42 14.29 -9.92
CA LEU A 133 5.41 13.33 -11.02
C LEU A 133 5.37 13.97 -12.40
N SER A 134 4.98 15.26 -12.52
CA SER A 134 4.95 15.94 -13.82
C SER A 134 6.30 15.92 -14.52
N GLY A 135 6.28 15.55 -15.80
CA GLY A 135 7.49 15.48 -16.63
C GLY A 135 8.37 14.24 -16.40
N ARG A 136 7.97 13.32 -15.52
CA ARG A 136 8.64 12.04 -15.36
C ARG A 136 8.10 11.02 -16.39
N ASP A 137 8.94 10.05 -16.74
CA ASP A 137 8.50 8.86 -17.45
C ASP A 137 7.78 7.93 -16.46
N LEU A 138 6.47 7.85 -16.57
CA LEU A 138 5.62 7.04 -15.68
C LEU A 138 5.30 5.65 -16.26
N GLY A 139 5.83 5.34 -17.45
CA GLY A 139 5.53 4.08 -18.12
C GLY A 139 4.09 4.02 -18.64
N GLU A 140 3.53 2.82 -18.64
CA GLU A 140 2.19 2.54 -19.17
C GLU A 140 1.09 2.93 -18.17
N LYS A 141 1.37 2.79 -16.85
CA LYS A 141 0.41 3.05 -15.78
C LYS A 141 1.08 3.54 -14.49
N LEU A 142 0.34 4.32 -13.72
CA LEU A 142 0.69 4.78 -12.38
C LEU A 142 -0.19 4.08 -11.35
N LEU A 143 0.43 3.31 -10.47
CA LEU A 143 -0.23 2.58 -9.40
C LEU A 143 -0.29 3.45 -8.14
N LEU A 144 -1.48 3.64 -7.60
CA LEU A 144 -1.73 4.41 -6.38
C LEU A 144 -2.55 3.58 -5.39
N PRO A 145 -2.20 3.54 -4.09
CA PRO A 145 -3.00 2.82 -3.11
C PRO A 145 -4.35 3.52 -2.86
N CYS A 146 -5.41 2.73 -2.70
CA CYS A 146 -6.79 3.21 -2.53
C CYS A 146 -6.97 4.17 -1.34
N ASN A 147 -6.16 4.02 -0.29
CA ASN A 147 -6.23 4.88 0.88
C ASN A 147 -5.80 6.34 0.64
N MET A 148 -5.29 6.69 -0.55
CA MET A 148 -5.09 8.10 -0.95
C MET A 148 -6.40 8.80 -1.30
N LEU A 149 -7.47 8.06 -1.57
CA LEU A 149 -8.76 8.59 -1.97
C LEU A 149 -9.67 8.76 -0.75
N LYS A 150 -10.65 9.64 -0.87
CA LYS A 150 -11.75 9.72 0.08
C LYS A 150 -12.57 8.43 0.03
N ASN A 151 -13.13 8.06 1.17
CA ASN A 151 -13.91 6.84 1.28
C ASN A 151 -15.07 6.81 0.27
N GLU A 152 -15.18 5.75 -0.50
CA GLU A 152 -16.21 5.53 -1.54
C GLU A 152 -16.26 6.59 -2.66
N GLU A 153 -15.18 7.37 -2.84
CA GLU A 153 -15.09 8.39 -3.88
C GLU A 153 -13.82 8.24 -4.72
N ASP A 154 -13.86 8.69 -5.99
CA ASP A 154 -12.71 8.73 -6.89
C ASP A 154 -11.98 10.08 -6.84
N VAL A 155 -11.86 10.66 -5.64
CA VAL A 155 -11.21 11.97 -5.42
C VAL A 155 -10.21 11.92 -4.27
N PHE A 156 -9.11 12.66 -4.40
CA PHE A 156 -8.13 12.87 -3.33
C PHE A 156 -8.64 13.86 -2.29
N LEU A 157 -7.92 13.99 -1.17
CA LEU A 157 -8.32 14.87 -0.07
C LEU A 157 -8.39 16.37 -0.44
N ASP A 158 -7.75 16.78 -1.53
CA ASP A 158 -7.77 18.13 -2.11
C ASP A 158 -8.77 18.29 -3.26
N ASP A 159 -9.76 17.41 -3.36
CA ASP A 159 -10.84 17.39 -4.35
C ASP A 159 -10.39 17.18 -5.82
N ILE A 160 -9.13 16.88 -6.08
CA ILE A 160 -8.67 16.46 -7.40
C ILE A 160 -9.18 15.04 -7.65
N SER A 161 -9.82 14.82 -8.81
CA SER A 161 -10.28 13.48 -9.18
C SER A 161 -9.16 12.64 -9.81
N VAL A 162 -9.32 11.31 -9.75
CA VAL A 162 -8.42 10.35 -10.41
C VAL A 162 -8.36 10.65 -11.91
N GLU A 163 -9.50 10.98 -12.55
CA GLU A 163 -9.56 11.35 -13.97
C GLU A 163 -8.77 12.64 -14.26
N GLU A 164 -8.90 13.66 -13.41
CA GLU A 164 -8.13 14.90 -13.55
C GLU A 164 -6.62 14.65 -13.40
N LEU A 165 -6.21 13.84 -12.42
CA LEU A 165 -4.82 13.44 -12.23
C LEU A 165 -4.28 12.71 -13.47
N SER A 166 -5.02 11.73 -14.00
CA SER A 166 -4.67 11.00 -15.22
C SER A 166 -4.45 11.93 -16.42
N ARG A 167 -5.34 12.88 -16.62
CA ARG A 167 -5.19 13.88 -17.69
C ARG A 167 -3.96 14.77 -17.49
N LYS A 168 -3.68 15.21 -16.28
CA LYS A 168 -2.54 16.11 -15.97
C LYS A 168 -1.20 15.42 -16.11
N LEU A 169 -1.12 14.15 -15.74
CA LEU A 169 0.09 13.34 -15.83
C LEU A 169 0.23 12.60 -17.17
N ASN A 170 -0.83 12.57 -17.97
CA ASN A 170 -0.93 11.85 -19.25
C ASN A 170 -0.52 10.37 -19.11
N VAL A 171 -1.04 9.70 -18.10
CA VAL A 171 -0.82 8.28 -17.79
C VAL A 171 -2.09 7.64 -17.25
N GLU A 172 -2.29 6.35 -17.50
CA GLU A 172 -3.36 5.59 -16.88
C GLU A 172 -3.13 5.49 -15.37
N ILE A 173 -4.15 5.80 -14.56
CA ILE A 173 -4.11 5.66 -13.10
C ILE A 173 -4.81 4.36 -12.71
N VAL A 174 -4.10 3.54 -11.97
CA VAL A 174 -4.62 2.30 -11.40
C VAL A 174 -4.68 2.43 -9.89
N ILE A 175 -5.88 2.41 -9.34
CA ILE A 175 -6.08 2.39 -7.90
C ILE A 175 -5.96 0.94 -7.43
N VAL A 176 -5.04 0.71 -6.50
CA VAL A 176 -4.72 -0.60 -5.94
C VAL A 176 -5.47 -0.76 -4.63
N ASP A 177 -6.29 -1.79 -4.52
CA ASP A 177 -6.98 -2.16 -3.29
C ASP A 177 -5.98 -2.65 -2.21
N GLU A 178 -6.48 -2.95 -1.00
CA GLU A 178 -5.62 -3.15 0.19
C GLU A 178 -4.81 -4.44 0.19
N GLY A 179 -5.14 -5.42 -0.64
CA GLY A 179 -4.55 -6.76 -0.63
C GLY A 179 -3.28 -6.89 -1.47
N GLY A 180 -2.40 -7.82 -1.07
CA GLY A 180 -1.20 -8.14 -1.84
C GLY A 180 -1.52 -8.80 -3.19
N SER A 181 -2.61 -9.56 -3.28
CA SER A 181 -3.11 -10.11 -4.53
C SER A 181 -3.58 -9.02 -5.49
N ASP A 182 -4.18 -7.94 -4.96
CA ASP A 182 -4.64 -6.79 -5.75
C ASP A 182 -3.45 -6.02 -6.29
N LEU A 183 -2.41 -5.82 -5.46
CA LEU A 183 -1.17 -5.20 -5.89
C LEU A 183 -0.51 -5.98 -7.03
N VAL A 184 -0.38 -7.31 -6.90
CA VAL A 184 0.20 -8.16 -7.94
C VAL A 184 -0.65 -8.14 -9.22
N SER A 185 -1.98 -8.17 -9.10
CA SER A 185 -2.90 -8.05 -10.23
C SER A 185 -2.81 -6.68 -10.89
N ALA A 186 -2.75 -5.61 -10.12
CA ALA A 186 -2.59 -4.24 -10.63
C ALA A 186 -1.29 -4.06 -11.42
N VAL A 187 -0.22 -4.75 -11.01
CA VAL A 187 1.05 -4.74 -11.76
C VAL A 187 0.95 -5.58 -13.03
N LEU A 188 0.48 -6.81 -12.94
CA LEU A 188 0.62 -7.82 -13.99
C LEU A 188 -0.53 -7.86 -14.98
N ASP A 189 -1.75 -7.54 -14.55
CA ASP A 189 -2.92 -7.73 -15.39
C ASP A 189 -3.28 -6.44 -16.14
N GLN A 190 -3.88 -6.58 -17.31
CA GLN A 190 -4.60 -5.48 -17.95
C GLN A 190 -5.90 -5.32 -17.16
N ILE A 191 -6.07 -4.16 -16.53
CA ILE A 191 -7.27 -3.92 -15.74
C ILE A 191 -8.43 -3.66 -16.68
N GLU A 192 -9.35 -4.62 -16.76
CA GLU A 192 -10.70 -4.30 -17.19
C GLU A 192 -11.27 -3.32 -16.15
N HIS A 193 -11.65 -2.12 -16.57
CA HIS A 193 -12.26 -1.12 -15.71
C HIS A 193 -13.44 -1.73 -14.94
N LYS A 194 -13.20 -2.17 -13.72
CA LYS A 194 -14.29 -2.50 -12.80
C LYS A 194 -15.04 -1.21 -12.53
N LYS A 195 -16.28 -1.12 -13.02
CA LYS A 195 -17.22 -0.09 -12.57
C LYS A 195 -17.25 -0.11 -11.03
N PRO A 196 -17.33 1.05 -10.38
CA PRO A 196 -17.41 1.10 -8.92
C PRO A 196 -18.49 0.13 -8.44
N VAL A 197 -18.12 -0.76 -7.52
CA VAL A 197 -19.06 -1.71 -6.93
C VAL A 197 -19.98 -0.90 -6.04
N SER A 198 -21.21 -0.67 -6.51
CA SER A 198 -22.28 -0.13 -5.68
C SER A 198 -22.56 -1.12 -4.56
N TYR A 199 -22.04 -0.87 -3.38
CA TYR A 199 -22.45 -1.58 -2.18
C TYR A 199 -23.87 -1.15 -1.84
N THR A 200 -24.84 -1.90 -2.36
CA THR A 200 -26.23 -1.80 -1.91
C THR A 200 -26.27 -2.32 -0.48
N HIS A 201 -26.42 -1.42 0.49
CA HIS A 201 -26.73 -1.77 1.86
C HIS A 201 -27.95 -2.69 1.88
N LEU A 202 -27.75 -3.97 2.14
CA LEU A 202 -28.82 -4.82 2.65
C LEU A 202 -29.16 -4.33 4.06
N ARG A 203 -30.14 -3.42 4.14
CA ARG A 203 -30.84 -3.15 5.40
C ARG A 203 -31.47 -4.49 5.80
N ALA A 204 -30.92 -5.13 6.82
CA ALA A 204 -31.67 -6.14 7.56
C ALA A 204 -32.84 -5.40 8.25
N HIS A 205 -34.04 -5.65 7.78
CA HIS A 205 -35.27 -5.38 8.50
C HIS A 205 -35.54 -6.54 9.44
N GLU A 206 -35.88 -6.17 10.67
CA GLU A 206 -36.44 -6.90 11.81
C GLU A 206 -35.45 -7.45 12.81
#